data_cafc6daff62d87b7ca1da964e223db40
#
_entry.id   cafc6daff62d87b7ca1da964e223db40
#
_cell.length_a   1.000
_cell.length_b   1.000
_cell.length_c   1.000
_cell.angle_alpha   90.00
_cell.angle_beta   90.00
_cell.angle_gamma   90.00
#
_symmetry.space_group_name_H-M   'P 1'
#
loop_
_entity.id
_entity.type
_entity.pdbx_description
1 polymer ?
#
loop_
_entity_poly.entity_id
_entity_poly.type
_entity_poly.pdbx_seq_one_letter_code
_entity_poly.pdbx_strand_id
1 'polypeptide(L)'
;LLGMCLVGLIVYKTDAIEKEQKRTTAQLNATTYGERIKNEITNGIEITDTLQQILISENGEINYFDTISKNIMSDSIESIQLAPNGVVTDIYPAEGNEAGKIDLLHDKDRGEISCYARDNHTLITQGPFELKQGGYGIAVRNPVYLKDENGQEYFWGFTIVILRVPDIFSDSINALSDFGYKYKLSKTSSPWSDTYEVVYQSDGNLTNPVSYDFTIGEENWKFEVMPVSGWRNAKLIAIVIGFFTSIVFVLSVLIWVWLTSKENKNKFQKL
;
A
#
# COMPACT_ATOMS: atom_id res chain seq x y z
N LEU A 1 -12.25 45.45 -14.94
CA LEU A 1 -12.31 44.79 -13.61
C LEU A 1 -13.33 43.65 -13.59
N LEU A 2 -14.59 43.88 -14.00
CA LEU A 2 -15.67 42.87 -13.97
C LEU A 2 -15.34 41.65 -14.82
N GLY A 3 -14.78 41.79 -16.03
CA GLY A 3 -14.36 40.70 -16.91
C GLY A 3 -13.22 39.86 -16.32
N MET A 4 -12.26 40.51 -15.62
CA MET A 4 -11.18 39.80 -14.92
C MET A 4 -11.70 38.95 -13.77
N CYS A 5 -12.63 39.47 -12.98
CA CYS A 5 -13.27 38.70 -11.90
C CYS A 5 -14.05 37.50 -12.47
N LEU A 6 -14.72 37.65 -13.60
CA LEU A 6 -15.45 36.57 -14.26
C LEU A 6 -14.54 35.45 -14.73
N VAL A 7 -13.42 35.79 -15.41
CA VAL A 7 -12.41 34.80 -15.84
C VAL A 7 -11.81 34.09 -14.64
N GLY A 8 -11.44 34.83 -13.58
CA GLY A 8 -10.92 34.22 -12.35
C GLY A 8 -11.89 33.22 -11.70
N LEU A 9 -13.19 33.59 -11.67
CA LEU A 9 -14.25 32.71 -11.15
C LEU A 9 -14.45 31.45 -12.01
N ILE A 10 -14.44 31.58 -13.33
CA ILE A 10 -14.60 30.44 -14.24
C ILE A 10 -13.43 29.47 -14.03
N VAL A 11 -12.20 29.97 -13.99
CA VAL A 11 -11.01 29.13 -13.81
C VAL A 11 -11.00 28.46 -12.44
N TYR A 12 -11.35 29.19 -11.38
CA TYR A 12 -11.46 28.63 -10.04
C TYR A 12 -12.49 27.48 -9.99
N LYS A 13 -13.67 27.67 -10.60
CA LYS A 13 -14.69 26.63 -10.69
C LYS A 13 -14.23 25.43 -11.52
N THR A 14 -13.57 25.67 -12.66
CA THR A 14 -13.05 24.58 -13.50
C THR A 14 -11.99 23.78 -12.78
N ASP A 15 -11.02 24.43 -12.10
CA ASP A 15 -9.99 23.73 -11.29
C ASP A 15 -10.63 22.92 -10.14
N ALA A 16 -11.67 23.45 -9.52
CA ALA A 16 -12.40 22.74 -8.45
C ALA A 16 -13.13 21.50 -8.97
N ILE A 17 -13.80 21.60 -10.13
CA ILE A 17 -14.49 20.47 -10.76
C ILE A 17 -13.48 19.40 -11.21
N GLU A 18 -12.40 19.79 -11.86
CA GLU A 18 -11.35 18.85 -12.30
C GLU A 18 -10.70 18.16 -11.10
N LYS A 19 -10.42 18.88 -10.02
CA LYS A 19 -9.90 18.31 -8.78
C LYS A 19 -10.84 17.26 -8.21
N GLU A 20 -12.15 17.55 -8.17
CA GLU A 20 -13.15 16.61 -7.65
C GLU A 20 -13.25 15.36 -8.54
N GLN A 21 -13.25 15.52 -9.85
CA GLN A 21 -13.22 14.41 -10.79
C GLN A 21 -11.98 13.54 -10.61
N LYS A 22 -10.79 14.15 -10.47
CA LYS A 22 -9.55 13.42 -10.19
C LYS A 22 -9.63 12.65 -8.87
N ARG A 23 -10.21 13.26 -7.82
CA ARG A 23 -10.37 12.57 -6.53
C ARG A 23 -11.34 11.41 -6.63
N THR A 24 -12.46 11.57 -7.31
CA THR A 24 -13.44 10.50 -7.53
C THR A 24 -12.82 9.33 -8.31
N THR A 25 -12.08 9.62 -9.39
CA THR A 25 -11.40 8.58 -10.17
C THR A 25 -10.30 7.89 -9.37
N ALA A 26 -9.51 8.66 -8.61
CA ALA A 26 -8.48 8.10 -7.75
C ALA A 26 -9.08 7.25 -6.61
N GLN A 27 -10.23 7.65 -6.04
CA GLN A 27 -10.95 6.86 -5.03
C GLN A 27 -11.46 5.54 -5.61
N LEU A 28 -11.99 5.56 -6.83
CA LEU A 28 -12.42 4.35 -7.52
C LEU A 28 -11.22 3.41 -7.75
N ASN A 29 -10.08 3.95 -8.20
CA ASN A 29 -8.86 3.18 -8.36
C ASN A 29 -8.33 2.64 -7.03
N ALA A 30 -8.33 3.44 -5.96
CA ALA A 30 -7.93 3.00 -4.63
C ALA A 30 -8.79 1.82 -4.14
N THR A 31 -10.10 1.89 -4.33
CA THR A 31 -11.02 0.80 -3.98
C THR A 31 -10.79 -0.43 -4.86
N THR A 32 -10.73 -0.26 -6.19
CA THR A 32 -10.61 -1.39 -7.12
C THR A 32 -9.30 -2.14 -6.94
N TYR A 33 -8.18 -1.42 -6.88
CA TYR A 33 -6.86 -2.05 -6.73
C TYR A 33 -6.58 -2.45 -5.28
N GLY A 34 -7.14 -1.75 -4.30
CA GLY A 34 -7.06 -2.16 -2.89
C GLY A 34 -7.78 -3.47 -2.63
N GLU A 35 -8.99 -3.67 -3.19
CA GLU A 35 -9.69 -4.96 -3.14
C GLU A 35 -8.91 -6.06 -3.84
N ARG A 36 -8.30 -5.76 -4.98
CA ARG A 36 -7.48 -6.72 -5.70
C ARG A 36 -6.25 -7.13 -4.90
N ILE A 37 -5.51 -6.17 -4.32
CA ILE A 37 -4.36 -6.41 -3.44
C ILE A 37 -4.79 -7.26 -2.24
N LYS A 38 -5.91 -6.92 -1.59
CA LYS A 38 -6.48 -7.71 -0.50
C LYS A 38 -6.71 -9.16 -0.92
N ASN A 39 -7.33 -9.40 -2.08
CA ASN A 39 -7.59 -10.74 -2.58
C ASN A 39 -6.30 -11.49 -2.92
N GLU A 40 -5.31 -10.84 -3.51
CA GLU A 40 -4.00 -11.42 -3.83
C GLU A 40 -3.27 -11.88 -2.55
N ILE A 41 -3.28 -11.06 -1.49
CA ILE A 41 -2.74 -11.43 -0.17
C ILE A 41 -3.57 -12.57 0.45
N THR A 42 -4.90 -12.49 0.39
CA THR A 42 -5.79 -13.52 0.95
C THR A 42 -5.59 -14.87 0.27
N ASN A 43 -5.41 -14.91 -1.04
CA ASN A 43 -5.08 -16.14 -1.77
C ASN A 43 -3.77 -16.78 -1.28
N GLY A 44 -2.77 -15.95 -0.95
CA GLY A 44 -1.54 -16.44 -0.32
C GLY A 44 -1.79 -17.00 1.09
N ILE A 45 -2.70 -16.40 1.83
CA ILE A 45 -3.09 -16.85 3.18
C ILE A 45 -3.83 -18.18 3.15
N GLU A 46 -4.70 -18.43 2.16
CA GLU A 46 -5.48 -19.66 2.02
C GLU A 46 -4.61 -20.92 1.93
N ILE A 47 -3.34 -20.77 1.59
CA ILE A 47 -2.35 -21.85 1.64
C ILE A 47 -2.18 -22.36 3.08
N THR A 48 -2.12 -21.46 4.07
CA THR A 48 -1.99 -21.82 5.48
C THR A 48 -3.24 -22.56 5.98
N ASP A 49 -4.43 -22.14 5.54
CA ASP A 49 -5.68 -22.80 5.87
C ASP A 49 -5.74 -24.21 5.26
N THR A 50 -5.29 -24.38 4.03
CA THR A 50 -5.21 -25.67 3.36
C THR A 50 -4.30 -26.63 4.12
N LEU A 51 -3.11 -26.18 4.50
CA LEU A 51 -2.18 -26.98 5.30
C LEU A 51 -2.74 -27.31 6.68
N GLN A 52 -3.44 -26.36 7.32
CA GLN A 52 -4.12 -26.58 8.59
C GLN A 52 -5.18 -27.71 8.49
N GLN A 53 -5.99 -27.70 7.44
CA GLN A 53 -6.99 -28.76 7.21
C GLN A 53 -6.34 -30.13 7.00
N ILE A 54 -5.22 -30.20 6.29
CA ILE A 54 -4.45 -31.45 6.12
C ILE A 54 -3.93 -31.93 7.47
N LEU A 55 -3.31 -31.05 8.28
CA LEU A 55 -2.81 -31.40 9.62
C LEU A 55 -3.93 -31.92 10.53
N ILE A 56 -5.09 -31.30 10.50
CA ILE A 56 -6.26 -31.75 11.28
C ILE A 56 -6.71 -33.14 10.82
N SER A 57 -6.75 -33.39 9.51
CA SER A 57 -7.22 -34.68 8.95
C SER A 57 -6.23 -35.83 9.15
N GLU A 58 -4.91 -35.50 9.19
CA GLU A 58 -3.80 -36.46 9.30
C GLU A 58 -3.18 -36.49 10.72
N ASN A 59 -3.92 -36.01 11.74
CA ASN A 59 -3.50 -35.98 13.14
C ASN A 59 -2.14 -35.34 13.41
N GLY A 60 -1.85 -34.22 12.74
CA GLY A 60 -0.66 -33.40 12.99
C GLY A 60 0.54 -33.75 12.11
N GLU A 61 0.37 -34.59 11.11
CA GLU A 61 1.42 -34.92 10.13
C GLU A 61 0.97 -34.49 8.72
N ILE A 62 1.90 -34.06 7.90
CA ILE A 62 1.69 -33.87 6.46
C ILE A 62 2.57 -34.84 5.70
N ASN A 63 1.99 -35.93 5.26
CA ASN A 63 2.68 -36.82 4.34
C ASN A 63 2.93 -36.12 3.01
N TYR A 64 4.17 -36.22 2.50
CA TYR A 64 4.57 -35.59 1.22
C TYR A 64 4.53 -34.06 1.24
N PHE A 65 4.87 -33.40 2.35
CA PHE A 65 4.91 -31.94 2.52
C PHE A 65 5.61 -31.23 1.35
N ASP A 66 6.82 -31.70 0.95
CA ASP A 66 7.58 -31.10 -0.16
C ASP A 66 6.81 -31.17 -1.49
N THR A 67 6.12 -32.29 -1.75
CA THR A 67 5.37 -32.46 -2.99
C THR A 67 4.16 -31.53 -3.03
N ILE A 68 3.43 -31.43 -1.91
CA ILE A 68 2.28 -30.54 -1.77
C ILE A 68 2.75 -29.09 -1.92
N SER A 69 3.77 -28.69 -1.15
CA SER A 69 4.32 -27.33 -1.19
C SER A 69 4.81 -26.95 -2.58
N LYS A 70 5.52 -27.85 -3.27
CA LYS A 70 5.97 -27.64 -4.65
C LYS A 70 4.82 -27.33 -5.62
N ASN A 71 3.68 -28.00 -5.46
CA ASN A 71 2.53 -27.85 -6.35
C ASN A 71 1.75 -26.55 -6.11
N ILE A 72 1.86 -25.96 -4.91
CA ILE A 72 1.16 -24.75 -4.53
C ILE A 72 2.06 -23.50 -4.53
N MET A 73 3.39 -23.68 -4.71
CA MET A 73 4.33 -22.56 -4.85
C MET A 73 4.05 -21.72 -6.08
N SER A 74 4.28 -20.43 -5.93
CA SER A 74 4.28 -19.43 -7.02
C SER A 74 5.46 -18.48 -6.86
N ASP A 75 5.73 -17.66 -7.87
CA ASP A 75 6.81 -16.68 -7.83
C ASP A 75 6.63 -15.61 -6.72
N SER A 76 5.41 -15.43 -6.25
CA SER A 76 5.06 -14.51 -5.16
C SER A 76 5.20 -15.12 -3.76
N ILE A 77 5.58 -16.40 -3.64
CA ILE A 77 5.77 -17.09 -2.38
C ILE A 77 7.25 -17.41 -2.21
N GLU A 78 7.84 -16.94 -1.12
CA GLU A 78 9.23 -17.24 -0.76
C GLU A 78 9.38 -18.65 -0.18
N SER A 79 8.51 -19.01 0.77
CA SER A 79 8.52 -20.32 1.38
C SER A 79 7.19 -20.68 2.05
N ILE A 80 6.99 -21.98 2.19
CA ILE A 80 5.91 -22.60 2.96
C ILE A 80 6.56 -23.38 4.10
N GLN A 81 6.01 -23.25 5.32
CA GLN A 81 6.68 -23.79 6.50
C GLN A 81 5.68 -24.41 7.48
N LEU A 82 6.15 -25.39 8.24
CA LEU A 82 5.45 -25.95 9.39
C LEU A 82 6.27 -25.72 10.66
N ALA A 83 5.60 -25.35 11.74
CA ALA A 83 6.27 -25.06 13.01
C ALA A 83 5.54 -25.75 14.18
N PRO A 84 5.67 -27.09 14.34
CA PRO A 84 5.12 -27.80 15.49
C PRO A 84 5.71 -27.24 16.79
N ASN A 85 4.85 -26.99 17.80
CA ASN A 85 5.21 -26.33 19.05
C ASN A 85 5.91 -24.96 18.90
N GLY A 86 5.72 -24.30 17.74
CA GLY A 86 6.33 -23.00 17.44
C GLY A 86 7.76 -23.08 16.87
N VAL A 87 8.33 -24.27 16.72
CA VAL A 87 9.67 -24.46 16.13
C VAL A 87 9.53 -24.84 14.66
N VAL A 88 10.13 -24.08 13.77
CA VAL A 88 10.07 -24.36 12.31
C VAL A 88 10.90 -25.61 12.00
N THR A 89 10.24 -26.71 11.64
CA THR A 89 10.86 -27.99 11.31
C THR A 89 10.88 -28.30 9.83
N ASP A 90 9.84 -27.90 9.11
CA ASP A 90 9.66 -28.18 7.70
C ASP A 90 9.58 -26.88 6.91
N ILE A 91 10.37 -26.76 5.85
CA ILE A 91 10.45 -25.58 4.99
C ILE A 91 10.57 -26.01 3.54
N TYR A 92 9.73 -25.48 2.69
CA TYR A 92 9.85 -25.63 1.24
C TYR A 92 9.94 -24.25 0.56
N PRO A 93 10.90 -24.01 -0.34
CA PRO A 93 12.04 -24.84 -0.64
C PRO A 93 13.04 -24.90 0.53
N ALA A 94 13.72 -26.06 0.70
CA ALA A 94 14.69 -26.23 1.78
C ALA A 94 15.99 -25.45 1.53
N GLU A 95 16.33 -25.21 0.26
CA GLU A 95 17.54 -24.49 -0.15
C GLU A 95 17.50 -23.02 0.31
N GLY A 96 18.54 -22.60 1.03
CA GLY A 96 18.63 -21.23 1.59
C GLY A 96 17.84 -21.00 2.89
N ASN A 97 17.09 -21.99 3.37
CA ASN A 97 16.29 -21.94 4.58
C ASN A 97 16.86 -22.83 5.69
N GLU A 98 16.68 -22.43 6.96
CA GLU A 98 17.25 -23.12 8.12
C GLU A 98 16.14 -23.72 8.98
N ALA A 99 15.78 -24.99 8.72
CA ALA A 99 14.86 -25.74 9.56
C ALA A 99 15.49 -26.04 10.96
N GLY A 100 14.66 -26.11 11.99
CA GLY A 100 15.05 -26.47 13.37
C GLY A 100 15.75 -25.38 14.17
N LYS A 101 16.01 -24.19 13.61
CA LYS A 101 16.71 -23.10 14.30
C LYS A 101 15.81 -21.91 14.69
N ILE A 102 14.59 -21.85 14.15
CA ILE A 102 13.68 -20.73 14.38
C ILE A 102 12.60 -21.20 15.37
N ASP A 103 12.70 -20.72 16.60
CA ASP A 103 11.67 -20.88 17.64
C ASP A 103 10.81 -19.60 17.68
N LEU A 104 9.65 -19.66 17.08
CA LEU A 104 8.76 -18.50 16.90
C LEU A 104 8.15 -17.99 18.22
N LEU A 105 8.02 -18.83 19.24
CA LEU A 105 7.39 -18.44 20.51
C LEU A 105 8.40 -17.77 21.46
N HIS A 106 9.69 -18.12 21.34
CA HIS A 106 10.75 -17.59 22.21
C HIS A 106 11.72 -16.64 21.49
N ASP A 107 11.47 -16.36 20.21
CA ASP A 107 12.25 -15.42 19.42
C ASP A 107 12.01 -13.98 19.90
N LYS A 108 13.07 -13.18 19.99
CA LYS A 108 13.01 -11.81 20.50
C LYS A 108 12.10 -10.89 19.69
N ASP A 109 12.08 -11.05 18.36
CA ASP A 109 11.40 -10.15 17.44
C ASP A 109 10.05 -10.73 16.96
N ARG A 110 9.83 -12.05 17.12
CA ARG A 110 8.66 -12.78 16.63
C ARG A 110 7.78 -13.33 17.74
N GLY A 111 8.32 -13.44 18.96
CA GLY A 111 7.69 -14.16 20.08
C GLY A 111 6.37 -13.53 20.51
N GLU A 112 6.36 -12.22 20.71
CA GLU A 112 5.16 -11.52 21.20
C GLU A 112 3.97 -11.72 20.25
N ILE A 113 4.15 -11.48 18.95
CA ILE A 113 3.09 -11.61 17.95
C ILE A 113 2.71 -13.08 17.70
N SER A 114 3.66 -14.01 17.79
CA SER A 114 3.38 -15.46 17.68
C SER A 114 2.60 -15.99 18.88
N CYS A 115 2.94 -15.57 20.10
CA CYS A 115 2.17 -15.88 21.29
C CYS A 115 0.75 -15.30 21.21
N TYR A 116 0.61 -14.06 20.73
CA TYR A 116 -0.70 -13.46 20.52
C TYR A 116 -1.55 -14.29 19.55
N ALA A 117 -1.00 -14.70 18.41
CA ALA A 117 -1.68 -15.55 17.43
C ALA A 117 -2.16 -16.85 18.07
N ARG A 118 -1.28 -17.53 18.83
CA ARG A 118 -1.62 -18.74 19.58
C ARG A 118 -2.73 -18.48 20.60
N ASP A 119 -2.58 -17.50 21.46
CA ASP A 119 -3.46 -17.30 22.62
C ASP A 119 -4.85 -16.78 22.24
N ASN A 120 -4.96 -16.11 21.08
CA ASN A 120 -6.22 -15.58 20.54
C ASN A 120 -6.81 -16.42 19.39
N HIS A 121 -6.19 -17.55 19.02
CA HIS A 121 -6.63 -18.42 17.91
C HIS A 121 -6.81 -17.64 16.60
N THR A 122 -5.95 -16.67 16.34
CA THR A 122 -6.07 -15.78 15.19
C THR A 122 -4.86 -15.83 14.28
N LEU A 123 -5.11 -15.71 12.99
CA LEU A 123 -4.07 -15.54 11.99
C LEU A 123 -3.45 -14.15 12.14
N ILE A 124 -2.11 -14.08 12.03
CA ILE A 124 -1.37 -12.81 12.04
C ILE A 124 -0.48 -12.67 10.81
N THR A 125 -0.19 -11.42 10.45
CA THR A 125 0.85 -11.08 9.47
C THR A 125 1.97 -10.29 10.15
N GLN A 126 3.21 -10.61 9.85
CA GLN A 126 4.39 -9.91 10.36
C GLN A 126 5.31 -9.47 9.22
N GLY A 127 5.79 -8.27 9.26
CA GLY A 127 6.66 -7.68 8.24
C GLY A 127 6.08 -6.38 7.68
N PRO A 128 6.70 -5.79 6.65
CA PRO A 128 7.72 -6.43 5.82
C PRO A 128 9.08 -6.55 6.51
N PHE A 129 9.81 -7.62 6.22
CA PHE A 129 11.19 -7.83 6.66
C PHE A 129 12.08 -8.25 5.49
N GLU A 130 13.37 -7.98 5.60
CA GLU A 130 14.34 -8.31 4.55
C GLU A 130 14.53 -9.82 4.44
N LEU A 131 14.44 -10.34 3.21
CA LEU A 131 14.66 -11.75 2.91
C LEU A 131 16.14 -12.04 2.69
N LYS A 132 16.63 -13.20 3.14
CA LYS A 132 18.02 -13.62 2.93
C LYS A 132 18.41 -13.70 1.45
N GLN A 133 17.45 -14.02 0.59
CA GLN A 133 17.62 -14.14 -0.86
C GLN A 133 17.40 -12.80 -1.59
N GLY A 134 17.24 -11.71 -0.82
CA GLY A 134 16.97 -10.37 -1.31
C GLY A 134 15.48 -10.07 -1.49
N GLY A 135 15.12 -8.77 -1.43
CA GLY A 135 13.74 -8.29 -1.40
C GLY A 135 13.12 -8.35 -0.01
N TYR A 136 11.83 -8.18 0.05
CA TYR A 136 11.06 -8.13 1.30
C TYR A 136 10.00 -9.21 1.34
N GLY A 137 9.66 -9.65 2.55
CA GLY A 137 8.63 -10.66 2.78
C GLY A 137 7.68 -10.28 3.90
N ILE A 138 6.47 -10.83 3.83
CA ILE A 138 5.49 -10.82 4.91
C ILE A 138 5.27 -12.27 5.33
N ALA A 139 5.50 -12.56 6.62
CA ALA A 139 5.15 -13.86 7.18
C ALA A 139 3.69 -13.87 7.60
N VAL A 140 2.95 -14.83 7.08
CA VAL A 140 1.61 -15.17 7.55
C VAL A 140 1.75 -16.39 8.46
N ARG A 141 1.23 -16.31 9.69
CA ARG A 141 1.21 -17.42 10.64
C ARG A 141 -0.22 -17.73 11.05
N ASN A 142 -0.62 -18.98 10.83
CA ASN A 142 -1.92 -19.49 11.19
C ASN A 142 -1.75 -20.54 12.28
N PRO A 143 -2.25 -20.31 13.51
CA PRO A 143 -2.13 -21.27 14.60
C PRO A 143 -3.03 -22.48 14.36
N VAL A 144 -2.49 -23.67 14.59
CA VAL A 144 -3.16 -24.96 14.42
C VAL A 144 -3.42 -25.58 15.76
N TYR A 145 -4.65 -26.07 15.94
CA TYR A 145 -5.09 -26.78 17.14
C TYR A 145 -5.60 -28.16 16.76
N LEU A 146 -5.16 -29.16 17.50
CA LEU A 146 -5.59 -30.54 17.35
C LEU A 146 -6.28 -31.03 18.63
N LYS A 147 -6.94 -32.17 18.55
CA LYS A 147 -7.57 -32.83 19.72
C LYS A 147 -6.76 -34.08 20.08
N ASP A 148 -6.50 -34.24 21.37
CA ASP A 148 -5.91 -35.46 21.91
C ASP A 148 -6.90 -36.61 21.95
N GLU A 149 -6.48 -37.77 22.41
CA GLU A 149 -7.32 -39.01 22.54
C GLU A 149 -8.54 -38.80 23.45
N ASN A 150 -8.50 -37.81 24.35
CA ASN A 150 -9.60 -37.46 25.23
C ASN A 150 -10.53 -36.40 24.63
N GLY A 151 -10.23 -35.91 23.43
CA GLY A 151 -10.95 -34.83 22.76
C GLY A 151 -10.63 -33.45 23.27
N GLN A 152 -9.55 -33.29 24.10
CA GLN A 152 -9.10 -32.01 24.57
C GLN A 152 -8.25 -31.35 23.49
N GLU A 153 -8.57 -30.04 23.22
CA GLU A 153 -7.85 -29.24 22.26
C GLU A 153 -6.48 -28.82 22.81
N TYR A 154 -5.45 -28.91 21.97
CA TYR A 154 -4.12 -28.42 22.27
C TYR A 154 -3.50 -27.69 21.08
N PHE A 155 -2.63 -26.74 21.34
CA PHE A 155 -1.88 -26.04 20.32
C PHE A 155 -0.85 -27.00 19.71
N TRP A 156 -1.00 -27.30 18.41
CA TRP A 156 -0.06 -28.12 17.67
C TRP A 156 1.16 -27.29 17.20
N GLY A 157 0.93 -26.06 16.71
CA GLY A 157 1.96 -25.21 16.13
C GLY A 157 1.38 -24.22 15.13
N PHE A 158 2.17 -23.89 14.12
CA PHE A 158 1.78 -22.96 13.05
C PHE A 158 1.95 -23.58 11.66
N THR A 159 1.02 -23.28 10.76
CA THR A 159 1.27 -23.27 9.31
C THR A 159 1.69 -21.87 8.91
N ILE A 160 2.68 -21.76 8.02
CA ILE A 160 3.30 -20.48 7.69
C ILE A 160 3.49 -20.37 6.18
N VAL A 161 3.21 -19.19 5.64
CA VAL A 161 3.64 -18.82 4.29
C VAL A 161 4.40 -17.50 4.35
N ILE A 162 5.49 -17.40 3.62
CA ILE A 162 6.23 -16.15 3.43
C ILE A 162 5.90 -15.61 2.05
N LEU A 163 5.19 -14.48 2.01
CA LEU A 163 4.79 -13.80 0.77
C LEU A 163 5.87 -12.80 0.37
N ARG A 164 6.30 -12.82 -0.89
CA ARG A 164 7.27 -11.85 -1.43
C ARG A 164 6.59 -10.54 -1.74
N VAL A 165 7.22 -9.44 -1.32
CA VAL A 165 6.73 -8.06 -1.56
C VAL A 165 7.72 -7.35 -2.49
N PRO A 166 7.27 -6.72 -3.59
CA PRO A 166 5.86 -6.50 -3.99
C PRO A 166 5.27 -7.61 -4.87
N ASP A 167 5.94 -8.73 -5.10
CA ASP A 167 5.59 -9.74 -6.12
C ASP A 167 4.15 -10.24 -5.97
N ILE A 168 3.66 -10.42 -4.73
CA ILE A 168 2.31 -10.91 -4.43
C ILE A 168 1.19 -10.00 -5.01
N PHE A 169 1.47 -8.72 -5.23
CA PHE A 169 0.50 -7.75 -5.77
C PHE A 169 1.08 -6.91 -6.92
N SER A 170 2.12 -7.43 -7.58
CA SER A 170 2.84 -6.69 -8.64
C SER A 170 1.94 -6.25 -9.80
N ASP A 171 1.01 -7.09 -10.23
CA ASP A 171 0.09 -6.76 -11.31
C ASP A 171 -0.79 -5.55 -10.99
N SER A 172 -1.26 -5.47 -9.74
CA SER A 172 -2.09 -4.36 -9.27
C SER A 172 -1.33 -3.04 -9.21
N ILE A 173 -0.11 -3.05 -8.66
CA ILE A 173 0.70 -1.83 -8.54
C ILE A 173 1.27 -1.37 -9.89
N ASN A 174 1.64 -2.29 -10.79
CA ASN A 174 2.11 -1.96 -12.13
C ASN A 174 1.01 -1.28 -12.94
N ALA A 175 -0.21 -1.82 -12.92
CA ALA A 175 -1.35 -1.20 -13.59
C ALA A 175 -1.63 0.22 -13.06
N LEU A 176 -1.55 0.45 -11.75
CA LEU A 176 -1.70 1.79 -11.18
C LEU A 176 -0.60 2.76 -11.63
N SER A 177 0.64 2.29 -11.67
CA SER A 177 1.78 3.07 -12.16
C SER A 177 1.59 3.48 -13.62
N ASP A 178 1.14 2.55 -14.47
CA ASP A 178 0.86 2.80 -15.89
C ASP A 178 -0.28 3.81 -16.09
N PHE A 179 -1.26 3.83 -15.20
CA PHE A 179 -2.31 4.86 -15.19
C PHE A 179 -1.85 6.20 -14.58
N GLY A 180 -0.59 6.33 -14.20
CA GLY A 180 -0.02 7.57 -13.67
C GLY A 180 -0.41 7.88 -12.23
N TYR A 181 -0.54 6.86 -11.39
CA TYR A 181 -0.79 7.02 -9.96
C TYR A 181 0.45 6.65 -9.12
N LYS A 182 0.61 7.37 -8.02
CA LYS A 182 1.45 7.01 -6.88
C LYS A 182 0.59 6.30 -5.84
N TYR A 183 1.21 5.40 -5.11
CA TYR A 183 0.50 4.61 -4.10
C TYR A 183 1.40 4.31 -2.89
N LYS A 184 0.74 3.98 -1.78
CA LYS A 184 1.37 3.48 -0.57
C LYS A 184 0.45 2.45 0.08
N LEU A 185 0.97 1.26 0.32
CA LEU A 185 0.33 0.21 1.10
C LEU A 185 0.98 0.16 2.47
N SER A 186 0.19 0.23 3.51
CA SER A 186 0.62 0.13 4.90
C SER A 186 -0.32 -0.74 5.71
N LYS A 187 0.16 -1.29 6.82
CA LYS A 187 -0.64 -2.06 7.78
C LYS A 187 -0.31 -1.67 9.20
N THR A 188 -1.14 -2.00 10.16
CA THR A 188 -0.79 -1.88 11.57
C THR A 188 0.40 -2.80 11.92
N SER A 189 1.31 -2.31 12.75
CA SER A 189 2.53 -3.06 13.15
C SER A 189 2.21 -4.33 13.96
N SER A 190 1.04 -4.35 14.60
CA SER A 190 0.49 -5.50 15.33
C SER A 190 -1.02 -5.34 15.48
N PRO A 191 -1.77 -6.40 15.83
CA PRO A 191 -3.22 -6.33 16.06
C PRO A 191 -3.63 -5.32 17.14
N TRP A 192 -2.79 -5.09 18.14
CA TRP A 192 -3.04 -4.16 19.25
C TRP A 192 -2.45 -2.75 19.05
N SER A 193 -1.90 -2.46 17.87
CA SER A 193 -1.23 -1.19 17.57
C SER A 193 -2.05 -0.35 16.61
N ASP A 194 -2.11 0.96 16.86
CA ASP A 194 -2.64 1.95 15.92
C ASP A 194 -1.55 2.53 15.00
N THR A 195 -0.28 2.10 15.19
CA THR A 195 0.85 2.56 14.37
C THR A 195 0.92 1.78 13.07
N TYR A 196 0.93 2.49 11.95
CA TYR A 196 1.09 1.90 10.62
C TYR A 196 2.56 1.80 10.23
N GLU A 197 2.95 0.67 9.68
CA GLU A 197 4.21 0.44 8.98
C GLU A 197 3.97 0.34 7.47
N VAL A 198 4.92 0.84 6.69
CA VAL A 198 4.83 0.82 5.22
C VAL A 198 5.24 -0.55 4.72
N VAL A 199 4.31 -1.23 4.04
CA VAL A 199 4.56 -2.51 3.36
C VAL A 199 5.24 -2.28 2.03
N TYR A 200 4.70 -1.36 1.22
CA TYR A 200 5.28 -0.98 -0.06
C TYR A 200 4.77 0.39 -0.52
N GLN A 201 5.60 1.14 -1.23
CA GLN A 201 5.21 2.43 -1.79
C GLN A 201 5.94 2.75 -3.10
N SER A 202 5.29 3.52 -3.95
CA SER A 202 5.91 4.13 -5.13
C SER A 202 6.85 5.27 -4.74
N ASP A 203 7.71 5.68 -5.67
CA ASP A 203 8.60 6.82 -5.47
C ASP A 203 7.87 8.13 -5.19
N GLY A 204 8.44 8.91 -4.26
CA GLY A 204 8.00 10.24 -3.88
C GLY A 204 6.84 10.25 -2.88
N ASN A 205 6.63 11.41 -2.26
CA ASN A 205 5.63 11.59 -1.22
C ASN A 205 4.21 11.69 -1.77
N LEU A 206 3.25 11.19 -1.01
CA LEU A 206 1.82 11.37 -1.25
C LEU A 206 1.33 12.58 -0.42
N THR A 207 0.67 13.52 -1.09
CA THR A 207 0.10 14.70 -0.44
C THR A 207 -1.42 14.64 -0.50
N ASN A 208 -2.06 14.47 0.64
CA ASN A 208 -3.51 14.35 0.77
C ASN A 208 -4.10 13.27 -0.16
N PRO A 209 -3.59 12.01 -0.11
CA PRO A 209 -4.08 10.90 -0.94
C PRO A 209 -5.55 10.59 -0.65
N VAL A 210 -6.16 9.81 -1.51
CA VAL A 210 -7.38 9.05 -1.20
C VAL A 210 -6.98 7.69 -0.65
N SER A 211 -7.81 7.06 0.17
CA SER A 211 -7.49 5.76 0.76
C SER A 211 -8.62 4.76 0.60
N TYR A 212 -8.24 3.50 0.59
CA TYR A 212 -9.09 2.35 0.79
C TYR A 212 -8.54 1.56 1.98
N ASP A 213 -9.37 1.36 2.99
CA ASP A 213 -9.01 0.65 4.21
C ASP A 213 -9.67 -0.74 4.20
N PHE A 214 -8.93 -1.77 4.62
CA PHE A 214 -9.41 -3.14 4.72
C PHE A 214 -8.73 -3.87 5.89
N THR A 215 -9.19 -5.06 6.20
CA THR A 215 -8.63 -5.89 7.27
C THR A 215 -8.17 -7.24 6.73
N ILE A 216 -7.08 -7.77 7.30
CA ILE A 216 -6.61 -9.14 7.12
C ILE A 216 -6.34 -9.69 8.53
N GLY A 217 -7.04 -10.76 8.92
CA GLY A 217 -7.07 -11.17 10.31
C GLY A 217 -7.60 -10.02 11.18
N GLU A 218 -6.85 -9.67 12.22
CA GLU A 218 -7.18 -8.54 13.12
C GLU A 218 -6.37 -7.27 12.80
N GLU A 219 -5.57 -7.28 11.75
CA GLU A 219 -4.73 -6.14 11.36
C GLU A 219 -5.45 -5.24 10.36
N ASN A 220 -5.31 -3.93 10.55
CA ASN A 220 -5.84 -2.93 9.65
C ASN A 220 -4.82 -2.59 8.56
N TRP A 221 -5.28 -2.63 7.34
CA TRP A 221 -4.50 -2.29 6.14
C TRP A 221 -5.06 -1.04 5.50
N LYS A 222 -4.16 -0.22 4.95
CA LYS A 222 -4.51 1.03 4.27
C LYS A 222 -3.78 1.12 2.95
N PHE A 223 -4.55 1.31 1.88
CA PHE A 223 -4.03 1.56 0.55
C PHE A 223 -4.33 3.00 0.13
N GLU A 224 -3.30 3.79 -0.03
CA GLU A 224 -3.37 5.22 -0.36
C GLU A 224 -2.96 5.44 -1.82
N VAL A 225 -3.71 6.28 -2.55
CA VAL A 225 -3.52 6.53 -3.98
C VAL A 225 -3.60 8.02 -4.28
N MET A 226 -2.74 8.50 -5.17
CA MET A 226 -2.69 9.89 -5.62
C MET A 226 -2.20 9.98 -7.07
N PRO A 227 -2.77 10.84 -7.94
CA PRO A 227 -2.23 11.07 -9.27
C PRO A 227 -0.80 11.63 -9.23
N VAL A 228 0.09 11.15 -10.09
CA VAL A 228 1.45 11.69 -10.26
C VAL A 228 1.42 13.17 -10.58
N SER A 229 0.44 13.62 -11.41
CA SER A 229 0.23 15.02 -11.77
C SER A 229 -0.27 15.91 -10.62
N GLY A 230 -0.59 15.32 -9.46
CA GLY A 230 -1.24 16.00 -8.36
C GLY A 230 -2.72 16.30 -8.62
N TRP A 231 -3.35 16.92 -7.63
CA TRP A 231 -4.80 17.18 -7.64
C TRP A 231 -5.21 18.38 -8.49
N ARG A 232 -4.34 19.40 -8.59
CA ARG A 232 -4.64 20.65 -9.31
C ARG A 232 -4.12 20.62 -10.73
N ASN A 233 -4.79 21.38 -11.61
CA ASN A 233 -4.34 21.53 -12.98
C ASN A 233 -3.28 22.66 -13.08
N ALA A 234 -2.01 22.29 -12.98
CA ALA A 234 -0.90 23.25 -13.04
C ALA A 234 -0.87 24.07 -14.35
N LYS A 235 -1.31 23.47 -15.48
CA LYS A 235 -1.36 24.17 -16.78
C LYS A 235 -2.43 25.26 -16.76
N LEU A 236 -3.61 24.98 -16.21
CA LEU A 236 -4.67 25.96 -16.07
C LEU A 236 -4.25 27.14 -15.21
N ILE A 237 -3.62 26.87 -14.06
CA ILE A 237 -3.09 27.90 -13.17
C ILE A 237 -2.05 28.77 -13.87
N ALA A 238 -1.11 28.15 -14.62
CA ALA A 238 -0.09 28.88 -15.36
C ALA A 238 -0.69 29.79 -16.44
N ILE A 239 -1.71 29.34 -17.17
CA ILE A 239 -2.44 30.14 -18.16
C ILE A 239 -3.07 31.37 -17.51
N VAL A 240 -3.68 31.21 -16.35
CA VAL A 240 -4.32 32.33 -15.61
C VAL A 240 -3.28 33.34 -15.16
N ILE A 241 -2.19 32.88 -14.55
CA ILE A 241 -1.10 33.76 -14.12
C ILE A 241 -0.54 34.51 -15.34
N GLY A 242 -0.29 33.83 -16.46
CA GLY A 242 0.17 34.43 -17.70
C GLY A 242 -0.80 35.48 -18.25
N PHE A 243 -2.09 35.24 -18.21
CA PHE A 243 -3.11 36.19 -18.64
C PHE A 243 -3.13 37.44 -17.76
N PHE A 244 -3.12 37.32 -16.44
CA PHE A 244 -3.09 38.47 -15.54
C PHE A 244 -1.78 39.28 -15.64
N THR A 245 -0.63 38.62 -15.75
CA THR A 245 0.65 39.31 -15.94
C THR A 245 0.70 40.07 -17.25
N SER A 246 0.13 39.52 -18.32
CA SER A 246 0.01 40.21 -19.64
C SER A 246 -0.85 41.48 -19.54
N ILE A 247 -1.98 41.43 -18.84
CA ILE A 247 -2.83 42.60 -18.63
C ILE A 247 -2.10 43.68 -17.83
N VAL A 248 -1.43 43.31 -16.74
CA VAL A 248 -0.66 44.26 -15.92
C VAL A 248 0.44 44.91 -16.75
N PHE A 249 1.11 44.16 -17.61
CA PHE A 249 2.13 44.67 -18.51
C PHE A 249 1.56 45.68 -19.50
N VAL A 250 0.46 45.37 -20.19
CA VAL A 250 -0.23 46.27 -21.13
C VAL A 250 -0.64 47.57 -20.44
N LEU A 251 -1.27 47.47 -19.25
CA LEU A 251 -1.67 48.66 -18.49
C LEU A 251 -0.45 49.53 -18.08
N SER A 252 0.65 48.93 -17.67
CA SER A 252 1.87 49.69 -17.33
C SER A 252 2.46 50.39 -18.53
N VAL A 253 2.44 49.78 -19.72
CA VAL A 253 2.88 50.43 -20.97
C VAL A 253 1.96 51.61 -21.33
N LEU A 254 0.65 51.44 -21.23
CA LEU A 254 -0.32 52.53 -21.49
C LEU A 254 -0.15 53.70 -20.53
N ILE A 255 0.07 53.42 -19.24
CA ILE A 255 0.35 54.47 -18.24
C ILE A 255 1.67 55.19 -18.56
N TRP A 256 2.71 54.48 -18.93
CA TRP A 256 4.01 55.05 -19.30
C TRP A 256 3.86 55.95 -20.52
N VAL A 257 3.19 55.51 -21.59
CA VAL A 257 2.93 56.33 -22.80
C VAL A 257 2.11 57.54 -22.46
N TRP A 258 1.09 57.45 -21.60
CA TRP A 258 0.29 58.58 -21.17
C TRP A 258 1.09 59.60 -20.38
N LEU A 259 1.95 59.16 -19.45
CA LEU A 259 2.83 60.06 -18.67
C LEU A 259 3.84 60.77 -19.54
N THR A 260 4.51 60.09 -20.48
CA THR A 260 5.48 60.69 -21.42
C THR A 260 4.80 61.67 -22.38
N SER A 261 3.58 61.36 -22.87
CA SER A 261 2.79 62.28 -23.70
C SER A 261 2.39 63.55 -22.95
N LYS A 262 2.02 63.44 -21.69
CA LYS A 262 1.67 64.57 -20.83
C LYS A 262 2.88 65.45 -20.54
N GLU A 263 4.04 64.86 -20.29
CA GLU A 263 5.28 65.59 -20.05
C GLU A 263 5.72 66.38 -21.31
N ASN A 264 5.61 65.77 -22.49
CA ASN A 264 5.91 66.43 -23.76
C ASN A 264 4.94 67.61 -24.04
N LYS A 265 3.63 67.48 -23.82
CA LYS A 265 2.69 68.60 -23.94
C LYS A 265 3.01 69.75 -23.00
N ASN A 266 3.39 69.46 -21.77
CA ASN A 266 3.75 70.49 -20.79
C ASN A 266 5.06 71.21 -21.16
N LYS A 267 6.02 70.57 -21.85
CA LYS A 267 7.24 71.16 -22.37
C LYS A 267 6.91 72.08 -23.55
N PHE A 268 6.00 71.76 -24.46
CA PHE A 268 5.55 72.54 -25.58
C PHE A 268 4.74 73.79 -25.18
N GLN A 269 4.05 73.79 -24.05
CA GLN A 269 3.30 74.94 -23.54
C GLN A 269 4.16 75.96 -22.78
N LYS A 270 5.41 75.63 -22.48
CA LYS A 270 6.34 76.50 -21.79
C LYS A 270 7.39 77.20 -22.75
N LEU A 271 7.34 76.91 -24.04
CA LEU A 271 8.08 77.57 -25.13
C LEU A 271 7.13 78.55 -25.81
#